data_8e7e18fec0a84d0cc86d084dc974fecc
#
_entry.id   8e7e18fec0a84d0cc86d084dc974fecc
#
_cell.length_a   1.000
_cell.length_b   1.000
_cell.length_c   1.000
_cell.angle_alpha   90.00
_cell.angle_beta   90.00
_cell.angle_gamma   90.00
#
_symmetry.space_group_name_H-M   'P 1'
#
loop_
_entity.id
_entity.type
_entity.pdbx_description
1 polymer ?
#
loop_
_entity_poly.entity_id
_entity_poly.type
_entity_poly.pdbx_seq_one_letter_code
_entity_poly.pdbx_strand_id
1 'polypeptide(L)'
;FSSAASAADVFTYTPIKHASFVLQSGATTIYVDPVGAAEDFAAFPPPDLILITHIHKDHLAPELVSALKQTQTPVIGPATVIEQLGYGTTISNGGSMAAVGLTIEAIPAYNTTAERLNFHPKGRDNGYVLSKDGVRLYISGDTEDIPEMRALQNIDIAFVCMNLPFTMTIEQAASAVNEFKPGVVIPYHYRGKEGMSDIDAFEKLVTGTRVEKLQWY
;
A
#
# COMPACT_ATOMS: atom_id res chain seq x y z
N PHE A 1 15.09 -10.64 28.93
CA PHE A 1 13.99 -9.85 28.40
C PHE A 1 14.41 -9.41 26.98
N SER A 2 13.90 -10.04 25.93
CA SER A 2 14.04 -9.55 24.55
C SER A 2 13.10 -8.35 24.43
N SER A 3 13.61 -7.16 24.17
CA SER A 3 12.73 -6.02 23.84
C SER A 3 12.07 -6.32 22.49
N ALA A 4 10.78 -6.07 22.37
CA ALA A 4 10.11 -6.13 21.08
C ALA A 4 10.80 -5.16 20.11
N ALA A 5 11.04 -5.60 18.88
CA ALA A 5 11.61 -4.75 17.83
C ALA A 5 10.66 -3.57 17.57
N SER A 6 11.21 -2.36 17.40
CA SER A 6 10.38 -1.23 17.00
C SER A 6 9.96 -1.36 15.53
N ALA A 7 8.87 -0.70 15.13
CA ALA A 7 8.42 -0.72 13.74
C ALA A 7 9.51 -0.25 12.76
N ALA A 8 10.29 0.75 13.16
CA ALA A 8 11.43 1.26 12.37
C ALA A 8 12.61 0.30 12.28
N ASP A 9 12.74 -0.65 13.20
CA ASP A 9 13.77 -1.70 13.14
C ASP A 9 13.37 -2.82 12.17
N VAL A 10 12.07 -3.04 11.98
CA VAL A 10 11.55 -4.12 11.13
C VAL A 10 11.33 -3.68 9.70
N PHE A 11 10.73 -2.49 9.49
CA PHE A 11 10.45 -1.97 8.16
C PHE A 11 11.04 -0.58 7.96
N THR A 12 11.75 -0.41 6.84
CA THR A 12 12.11 0.88 6.28
C THR A 12 11.45 1.03 4.92
N TYR A 13 11.14 2.27 4.53
CA TYR A 13 10.40 2.54 3.30
C TYR A 13 10.92 3.81 2.63
N THR A 14 10.95 3.79 1.31
CA THR A 14 11.40 4.91 0.48
C THR A 14 10.41 5.16 -0.64
N PRO A 15 9.77 6.34 -0.69
CA PRO A 15 8.93 6.74 -1.81
C PRO A 15 9.71 6.73 -3.11
N ILE A 16 9.09 6.24 -4.17
CA ILE A 16 9.62 6.38 -5.53
C ILE A 16 8.82 7.45 -6.25
N LYS A 17 7.50 7.27 -6.33
CA LYS A 17 6.62 8.19 -7.04
C LYS A 17 5.16 7.81 -6.80
N HIS A 18 4.33 8.78 -6.48
CA HIS A 18 2.87 8.64 -6.44
C HIS A 18 2.40 7.56 -5.46
N ALA A 19 2.21 6.32 -5.92
CA ALA A 19 1.87 5.17 -5.08
C ALA A 19 2.98 4.10 -5.04
N SER A 20 4.04 4.29 -5.81
CA SER A 20 5.17 3.36 -5.88
C SER A 20 6.17 3.63 -4.78
N PHE A 21 6.57 2.61 -4.06
CA PHE A 21 7.63 2.71 -3.05
C PHE A 21 8.39 1.40 -2.87
N VAL A 22 9.57 1.52 -2.30
CA VAL A 22 10.40 0.37 -1.90
C VAL A 22 10.28 0.20 -0.40
N LEU A 23 9.94 -1.01 0.01
CA LEU A 23 9.87 -1.44 1.39
C LEU A 23 11.03 -2.41 1.64
N GLN A 24 11.75 -2.23 2.73
CA GLN A 24 12.83 -3.12 3.13
C GLN A 24 12.61 -3.65 4.54
N SER A 25 12.92 -4.93 4.74
CA SER A 25 12.87 -5.59 6.03
C SER A 25 14.10 -6.49 6.18
N GLY A 26 15.10 -6.00 6.91
CA GLY A 26 16.41 -6.62 6.92
C GLY A 26 17.00 -6.64 5.50
N ALA A 27 17.40 -7.82 5.03
CA ALA A 27 17.92 -8.00 3.67
C ALA A 27 16.83 -8.16 2.60
N THR A 28 15.56 -8.25 2.99
CA THR A 28 14.43 -8.43 2.05
C THR A 28 13.99 -7.10 1.47
N THR A 29 13.92 -7.01 0.13
CA THR A 29 13.48 -5.83 -0.61
C THR A 29 12.16 -6.13 -1.32
N ILE A 30 11.18 -5.27 -1.11
CA ILE A 30 9.82 -5.40 -1.67
C ILE A 30 9.52 -4.14 -2.49
N TYR A 31 9.12 -4.32 -3.74
CA TYR A 31 8.62 -3.23 -4.56
C TYR A 31 7.09 -3.26 -4.54
N VAL A 32 6.50 -2.16 -4.13
CA VAL A 32 5.04 -1.99 -4.07
C VAL A 32 4.59 -1.12 -5.22
N ASP A 33 3.67 -1.64 -6.03
CA ASP A 33 3.09 -0.96 -7.20
C ASP A 33 4.14 -0.24 -8.06
N PRO A 34 5.19 -0.92 -8.55
CA PRO A 34 6.28 -0.25 -9.27
C PRO A 34 5.79 0.31 -10.61
N VAL A 35 5.86 1.63 -10.72
CA VAL A 35 5.52 2.41 -11.92
C VAL A 35 6.58 3.49 -12.10
N GLY A 36 6.85 3.86 -13.34
CA GLY A 36 7.89 4.82 -13.70
C GLY A 36 8.95 4.19 -14.58
N ALA A 37 10.19 4.61 -14.45
CA ALA A 37 11.32 4.07 -15.16
C ALA A 37 12.10 3.05 -14.29
N ALA A 38 12.80 2.12 -14.93
CA ALA A 38 13.65 1.16 -14.20
C ALA A 38 14.76 1.87 -13.40
N GLU A 39 15.24 2.99 -13.91
CA GLU A 39 16.25 3.83 -13.29
C GLU A 39 15.80 4.41 -11.94
N ASP A 40 14.50 4.61 -11.75
CA ASP A 40 13.94 5.10 -10.48
C ASP A 40 14.20 4.12 -9.32
N PHE A 41 14.42 2.85 -9.64
CA PHE A 41 14.72 1.77 -8.70
C PHE A 41 16.19 1.40 -8.59
N ALA A 42 17.06 2.04 -9.37
CA ALA A 42 18.47 1.65 -9.49
C ALA A 42 19.29 1.76 -8.19
N ALA A 43 18.85 2.58 -7.24
CA ALA A 43 19.50 2.72 -5.94
C ALA A 43 19.22 1.57 -4.98
N PHE A 44 18.29 0.66 -5.33
CA PHE A 44 17.84 -0.44 -4.47
C PHE A 44 18.31 -1.79 -5.00
N PRO A 45 18.47 -2.80 -4.12
CA PRO A 45 18.65 -4.17 -4.57
C PRO A 45 17.48 -4.62 -5.46
N PRO A 46 17.69 -5.60 -6.35
CA PRO A 46 16.60 -6.25 -7.05
C PRO A 46 15.53 -6.74 -6.06
N PRO A 47 14.25 -6.72 -6.46
CA PRO A 47 13.19 -7.08 -5.55
C PRO A 47 13.17 -8.58 -5.23
N ASP A 48 13.04 -8.91 -3.95
CA ASP A 48 12.73 -10.25 -3.48
C ASP A 48 11.23 -10.56 -3.62
N LEU A 49 10.40 -9.52 -3.67
CA LEU A 49 8.96 -9.58 -3.88
C LEU A 49 8.49 -8.34 -4.62
N ILE A 50 7.56 -8.51 -5.56
CA ILE A 50 6.75 -7.42 -6.12
C ILE A 50 5.31 -7.63 -5.69
N LEU A 51 4.72 -6.62 -5.06
CA LEU A 51 3.37 -6.63 -4.53
C LEU A 51 2.52 -5.58 -5.25
N ILE A 52 1.43 -6.00 -5.87
CA ILE A 52 0.57 -5.12 -6.67
C ILE A 52 -0.83 -5.06 -6.05
N THR A 53 -1.35 -3.85 -5.88
CA THR A 53 -2.67 -3.61 -5.28
C THR A 53 -3.81 -3.78 -6.28
N HIS A 54 -3.66 -3.25 -7.50
CA HIS A 54 -4.71 -3.32 -8.52
C HIS A 54 -4.21 -2.96 -9.93
N ILE A 55 -5.12 -2.99 -10.92
CA ILE A 55 -4.80 -2.96 -12.36
C ILE A 55 -4.64 -1.55 -12.96
N HIS A 56 -4.89 -0.47 -12.23
CA HIS A 56 -4.77 0.88 -12.81
C HIS A 56 -3.31 1.19 -13.17
N LYS A 57 -3.13 1.99 -14.22
CA LYS A 57 -1.81 2.26 -14.84
C LYS A 57 -0.82 2.96 -13.92
N ASP A 58 -1.30 3.65 -12.91
CA ASP A 58 -0.49 4.29 -11.86
C ASP A 58 -0.09 3.34 -10.72
N HIS A 59 -0.51 2.05 -10.80
CA HIS A 59 -0.15 0.98 -9.88
C HIS A 59 0.42 -0.26 -10.58
N LEU A 60 0.09 -0.46 -11.85
CA LEU A 60 0.54 -1.61 -12.63
C LEU A 60 1.13 -1.19 -13.98
N ALA A 61 2.42 -1.37 -14.14
CA ALA A 61 3.16 -1.24 -15.38
C ALA A 61 3.78 -2.59 -15.76
N PRO A 62 3.09 -3.44 -16.55
CA PRO A 62 3.52 -4.83 -16.82
C PRO A 62 4.94 -4.96 -17.37
N GLU A 63 5.34 -4.06 -18.27
CA GLU A 63 6.68 -4.08 -18.86
C GLU A 63 7.76 -3.75 -17.80
N LEU A 64 7.48 -2.80 -16.91
CA LEU A 64 8.40 -2.45 -15.82
C LEU A 64 8.49 -3.59 -14.81
N VAL A 65 7.36 -4.20 -14.42
CA VAL A 65 7.36 -5.37 -13.52
C VAL A 65 8.24 -6.48 -14.11
N SER A 66 8.09 -6.76 -15.41
CA SER A 66 8.90 -7.77 -16.12
C SER A 66 10.39 -7.40 -16.14
N ALA A 67 10.72 -6.12 -16.29
CA ALA A 67 12.11 -5.64 -16.30
C ALA A 67 12.78 -5.68 -14.91
N LEU A 68 12.02 -5.38 -13.86
CA LEU A 68 12.55 -5.31 -12.50
C LEU A 68 12.66 -6.67 -11.80
N LYS A 69 11.74 -7.60 -12.10
CA LYS A 69 11.75 -8.91 -11.46
C LYS A 69 12.93 -9.77 -11.93
N GLN A 70 13.46 -10.56 -11.03
CA GLN A 70 14.36 -11.66 -11.35
C GLN A 70 13.57 -12.96 -11.60
N THR A 71 14.24 -14.01 -12.07
CA THR A 71 13.60 -15.30 -12.37
C THR A 71 12.81 -15.86 -11.18
N GLN A 72 13.32 -15.68 -9.97
CA GLN A 72 12.72 -16.21 -8.74
C GLN A 72 11.89 -15.20 -7.96
N THR A 73 11.78 -13.96 -8.43
CA THR A 73 10.99 -12.94 -7.73
C THR A 73 9.51 -13.26 -7.81
N PRO A 74 8.82 -13.59 -6.70
CA PRO A 74 7.38 -13.72 -6.71
C PRO A 74 6.73 -12.38 -7.00
N VAL A 75 5.66 -12.40 -7.80
CA VAL A 75 4.76 -11.28 -8.04
C VAL A 75 3.40 -11.66 -7.50
N ILE A 76 2.90 -10.91 -6.55
CA ILE A 76 1.66 -11.19 -5.84
C ILE A 76 0.67 -10.06 -6.06
N GLY A 77 -0.56 -10.39 -6.38
CA GLY A 77 -1.62 -9.42 -6.60
C GLY A 77 -3.01 -10.05 -6.66
N PRO A 78 -4.07 -9.24 -6.83
CA PRO A 78 -5.41 -9.77 -7.06
C PRO A 78 -5.51 -10.45 -8.44
N ALA A 79 -6.56 -11.23 -8.64
CA ALA A 79 -6.75 -12.04 -9.86
C ALA A 79 -6.63 -11.23 -11.15
N THR A 80 -7.21 -10.03 -11.19
CA THR A 80 -7.16 -9.15 -12.37
C THR A 80 -5.74 -8.71 -12.74
N VAL A 81 -4.89 -8.49 -11.74
CA VAL A 81 -3.46 -8.16 -11.96
C VAL A 81 -2.72 -9.37 -12.53
N ILE A 82 -2.88 -10.52 -11.93
CA ILE A 82 -2.20 -11.76 -12.35
C ILE A 82 -2.66 -12.20 -13.73
N GLU A 83 -3.95 -12.05 -14.05
CA GLU A 83 -4.50 -12.28 -15.37
C GLU A 83 -3.88 -11.35 -16.42
N GLN A 84 -3.77 -10.06 -16.13
CA GLN A 84 -3.16 -9.08 -17.03
C GLN A 84 -1.67 -9.32 -17.25
N LEU A 85 -0.94 -9.72 -16.20
CA LEU A 85 0.47 -10.06 -16.32
C LEU A 85 0.71 -11.39 -17.04
N GLY A 86 -0.19 -12.36 -16.88
CA GLY A 86 -0.02 -13.73 -17.40
C GLY A 86 0.93 -14.58 -16.55
N TYR A 87 1.36 -14.10 -15.37
CA TYR A 87 2.19 -14.82 -14.40
C TYR A 87 2.01 -14.22 -13.00
N GLY A 88 2.50 -14.93 -11.99
CA GLY A 88 2.45 -14.50 -10.59
C GLY A 88 1.50 -15.34 -9.75
N THR A 89 1.25 -14.90 -8.54
CA THR A 89 0.41 -15.59 -7.56
C THR A 89 -0.76 -14.71 -7.15
N THR A 90 -1.96 -15.25 -7.30
CA THR A 90 -3.18 -14.56 -6.87
C THR A 90 -3.37 -14.68 -5.38
N ILE A 91 -3.69 -13.54 -4.74
CA ILE A 91 -4.26 -13.49 -3.40
C ILE A 91 -5.56 -12.69 -3.47
N SER A 92 -6.65 -13.25 -2.94
CA SER A 92 -7.97 -12.61 -2.94
C SER A 92 -8.23 -11.91 -1.62
N ASN A 93 -9.18 -10.95 -1.61
CA ASN A 93 -9.61 -10.28 -0.40
C ASN A 93 -9.87 -11.28 0.75
N GLY A 94 -9.31 -11.01 1.92
CA GLY A 94 -9.40 -11.86 3.09
C GLY A 94 -8.44 -13.06 3.11
N GLY A 95 -7.69 -13.28 2.02
CA GLY A 95 -6.67 -14.31 1.95
C GLY A 95 -5.40 -13.93 2.72
N SER A 96 -4.63 -14.96 3.08
CA SER A 96 -3.33 -14.80 3.73
C SER A 96 -2.33 -15.81 3.17
N MET A 97 -1.08 -15.41 3.04
CA MET A 97 0.00 -16.28 2.59
C MET A 97 1.34 -15.85 3.18
N ALA A 98 2.29 -16.78 3.22
CA ALA A 98 3.67 -16.48 3.57
C ALA A 98 4.49 -16.29 2.28
N ALA A 99 5.33 -15.27 2.25
CA ALA A 99 6.32 -15.06 1.19
C ALA A 99 7.50 -14.25 1.74
N VAL A 100 8.70 -14.58 1.30
CA VAL A 100 9.96 -13.89 1.60
C VAL A 100 10.17 -13.57 3.10
N GLY A 101 9.72 -14.45 3.97
CA GLY A 101 9.84 -14.28 5.42
C GLY A 101 8.79 -13.37 6.07
N LEU A 102 7.75 -12.97 5.32
CA LEU A 102 6.63 -12.19 5.83
C LEU A 102 5.32 -12.98 5.73
N THR A 103 4.34 -12.58 6.54
CA THR A 103 2.94 -12.92 6.32
C THR A 103 2.27 -11.76 5.57
N ILE A 104 1.57 -12.08 4.50
CA ILE A 104 0.85 -11.14 3.64
C ILE A 104 -0.65 -11.44 3.75
N GLU A 105 -1.42 -10.47 4.21
CA GLU A 105 -2.88 -10.53 4.27
C GLU A 105 -3.45 -9.57 3.23
N ALA A 106 -4.36 -10.04 2.39
CA ALA A 106 -5.08 -9.20 1.46
C ALA A 106 -6.31 -8.59 2.12
N ILE A 107 -6.29 -7.28 2.25
CA ILE A 107 -7.42 -6.50 2.79
C ILE A 107 -8.25 -5.98 1.61
N PRO A 108 -9.59 -6.02 1.65
CA PRO A 108 -10.40 -5.40 0.62
C PRO A 108 -10.04 -3.93 0.39
N ALA A 109 -10.08 -3.49 -0.86
CA ALA A 109 -9.92 -2.11 -1.25
C ALA A 109 -11.00 -1.76 -2.28
N TYR A 110 -11.90 -0.82 -1.96
CA TYR A 110 -13.01 -0.46 -2.84
C TYR A 110 -13.63 0.88 -2.45
N ASN A 111 -14.43 1.43 -3.35
CA ASN A 111 -15.18 2.67 -3.11
C ASN A 111 -16.63 2.37 -2.72
N THR A 112 -17.21 3.28 -1.95
CA THR A 112 -18.58 3.21 -1.41
C THR A 112 -19.43 4.41 -1.85
N THR A 113 -18.84 5.53 -2.21
CA THR A 113 -19.54 6.72 -2.72
C THR A 113 -20.05 6.47 -4.13
N ALA A 114 -21.32 6.74 -4.40
CA ALA A 114 -21.99 6.42 -5.66
C ALA A 114 -21.21 6.89 -6.91
N GLU A 115 -20.67 8.09 -6.89
CA GLU A 115 -19.94 8.71 -8.00
C GLU A 115 -18.53 8.12 -8.19
N ARG A 116 -18.05 7.30 -7.24
CA ARG A 116 -16.69 6.73 -7.24
C ARG A 116 -16.65 5.21 -7.42
N LEU A 117 -17.82 4.54 -7.42
CA LEU A 117 -17.91 3.07 -7.46
C LEU A 117 -17.18 2.46 -8.66
N ASN A 118 -17.22 3.12 -9.81
CA ASN A 118 -16.61 2.60 -11.05
C ASN A 118 -15.10 2.60 -11.03
N PHE A 119 -14.47 3.44 -10.20
CA PHE A 119 -13.01 3.47 -10.11
C PHE A 119 -12.48 2.23 -9.39
N HIS A 120 -13.08 1.87 -8.27
CA HIS A 120 -12.64 0.74 -7.42
C HIS A 120 -13.85 -0.09 -6.96
N PRO A 121 -14.32 -1.03 -7.81
CA PRO A 121 -15.46 -1.88 -7.46
C PRO A 121 -15.07 -2.88 -6.37
N LYS A 122 -16.02 -3.17 -5.49
CA LYS A 122 -15.83 -4.13 -4.40
C LYS A 122 -15.46 -5.53 -4.93
N GLY A 123 -14.44 -6.14 -4.32
CA GLY A 123 -14.01 -7.50 -4.62
C GLY A 123 -12.92 -7.64 -5.69
N ARG A 124 -12.52 -6.54 -6.35
CA ARG A 124 -11.51 -6.59 -7.42
C ARG A 124 -10.08 -6.32 -6.92
N ASP A 125 -9.92 -5.34 -6.04
CA ASP A 125 -8.63 -4.76 -5.67
C ASP A 125 -8.24 -5.15 -4.24
N ASN A 126 -6.94 -5.16 -3.94
CA ASN A 126 -6.39 -5.43 -2.63
C ASN A 126 -5.68 -4.20 -2.04
N GLY A 127 -5.88 -3.97 -0.74
CA GLY A 127 -4.85 -3.47 0.15
C GLY A 127 -4.11 -4.66 0.79
N TYR A 128 -3.09 -4.39 1.60
CA TYR A 128 -2.30 -5.45 2.22
C TYR A 128 -1.93 -5.10 3.66
N VAL A 129 -1.87 -6.13 4.51
CA VAL A 129 -1.14 -6.07 5.77
C VAL A 129 0.05 -7.01 5.68
N LEU A 130 1.24 -6.46 5.88
CA LEU A 130 2.49 -7.21 5.94
C LEU A 130 2.92 -7.32 7.39
N SER A 131 3.17 -8.55 7.85
CA SER A 131 3.56 -8.80 9.23
C SER A 131 4.92 -9.50 9.30
N LYS A 132 5.79 -9.01 10.17
CA LYS A 132 7.08 -9.62 10.50
C LYS A 132 7.52 -9.20 11.90
N ASP A 133 8.03 -10.13 12.67
CA ASP A 133 8.59 -9.91 14.02
C ASP A 133 7.65 -9.12 14.95
N GLY A 134 6.34 -9.37 14.83
CA GLY A 134 5.30 -8.72 15.61
C GLY A 134 4.89 -7.32 15.12
N VAL A 135 5.53 -6.79 14.08
CA VAL A 135 5.20 -5.49 13.47
C VAL A 135 4.25 -5.70 12.29
N ARG A 136 3.20 -4.89 12.20
CA ARG A 136 2.16 -4.95 11.17
C ARG A 136 2.12 -3.64 10.38
N LEU A 137 2.31 -3.73 9.07
CA LEU A 137 2.30 -2.61 8.13
C LEU A 137 1.12 -2.75 7.17
N TYR A 138 0.25 -1.74 7.13
CA TYR A 138 -0.91 -1.68 6.23
C TYR A 138 -0.64 -0.77 5.04
N ILE A 139 -1.01 -1.24 3.87
CA ILE A 139 -1.01 -0.50 2.61
C ILE A 139 -2.45 -0.47 2.11
N SER A 140 -3.06 0.70 2.05
CA SER A 140 -4.48 0.80 1.70
C SER A 140 -4.78 0.36 0.26
N GLY A 141 -3.84 0.56 -0.67
CA GLY A 141 -4.18 0.60 -2.08
C GLY A 141 -5.14 1.75 -2.33
N ASP A 142 -5.91 1.66 -3.39
CA ASP A 142 -6.94 2.65 -3.71
C ASP A 142 -8.29 2.22 -3.14
N THR A 143 -8.79 2.99 -2.19
CA THR A 143 -10.00 2.65 -1.43
C THR A 143 -10.61 3.90 -0.81
N GLU A 144 -11.90 3.81 -0.47
CA GLU A 144 -12.47 4.69 0.55
C GLU A 144 -12.32 4.08 1.95
N ASP A 145 -12.83 4.75 2.95
CA ASP A 145 -12.76 4.45 4.38
C ASP A 145 -13.71 3.30 4.79
N ILE A 146 -13.56 2.18 4.11
CA ILE A 146 -14.43 1.00 4.23
C ILE A 146 -14.41 0.37 5.63
N PRO A 147 -15.46 -0.40 5.99
CA PRO A 147 -15.52 -1.07 7.30
C PRO A 147 -14.30 -1.96 7.59
N GLU A 148 -13.76 -2.63 6.59
CA GLU A 148 -12.61 -3.52 6.73
C GLU A 148 -11.34 -2.74 7.09
N MET A 149 -11.15 -1.52 6.58
CA MET A 149 -10.07 -0.62 7.00
C MET A 149 -10.28 -0.17 8.46
N ARG A 150 -11.48 0.27 8.80
CA ARG A 150 -11.81 0.76 10.14
C ARG A 150 -11.69 -0.31 11.22
N ALA A 151 -11.88 -1.58 10.86
CA ALA A 151 -11.79 -2.73 11.75
C ALA A 151 -10.35 -3.25 11.95
N LEU A 152 -9.36 -2.70 11.28
CA LEU A 152 -7.97 -3.13 11.43
C LEU A 152 -7.49 -2.98 12.87
N GLN A 153 -6.68 -3.93 13.33
CA GLN A 153 -6.16 -3.97 14.69
C GLN A 153 -4.64 -4.08 14.70
N ASN A 154 -4.02 -3.45 15.69
CA ASN A 154 -2.58 -3.55 15.95
C ASN A 154 -1.73 -3.21 14.71
N ILE A 155 -2.07 -2.14 14.01
CA ILE A 155 -1.30 -1.63 12.89
C ILE A 155 -0.24 -0.65 13.42
N ASP A 156 1.03 -0.93 13.12
CA ASP A 156 2.14 -0.07 13.53
C ASP A 156 2.40 1.04 12.51
N ILE A 157 2.29 0.71 11.21
CA ILE A 157 2.54 1.62 10.10
C ILE A 157 1.38 1.50 9.11
N ALA A 158 0.81 2.61 8.67
CA ALA A 158 -0.26 2.62 7.67
C ALA A 158 0.03 3.63 6.54
N PHE A 159 0.07 3.14 5.30
CA PHE A 159 0.03 3.96 4.10
C PHE A 159 -1.42 4.13 3.67
N VAL A 160 -1.92 5.36 3.64
CA VAL A 160 -3.32 5.66 3.36
C VAL A 160 -3.44 6.64 2.20
N CYS A 161 -4.18 6.25 1.16
CA CYS A 161 -4.48 7.08 -0.01
C CYS A 161 -5.53 8.15 0.31
N MET A 162 -5.50 9.26 -0.43
CA MET A 162 -6.50 10.32 -0.33
C MET A 162 -6.50 11.20 -1.59
N ASN A 163 -6.87 10.63 -2.74
CA ASN A 163 -6.85 11.31 -4.02
C ASN A 163 -8.24 11.39 -4.68
N LEU A 164 -8.75 12.59 -4.80
CA LEU A 164 -10.05 12.82 -5.42
C LEU A 164 -9.96 13.01 -6.95
N PRO A 165 -10.97 12.54 -7.69
CA PRO A 165 -12.23 11.94 -7.24
C PRO A 165 -12.15 10.41 -7.10
N PHE A 166 -10.97 9.82 -7.11
CA PHE A 166 -10.76 8.38 -7.31
C PHE A 166 -10.88 7.54 -6.04
N THR A 167 -10.57 8.13 -4.88
CA THR A 167 -10.63 7.44 -3.59
C THR A 167 -11.37 8.27 -2.54
N MET A 168 -10.76 8.64 -1.44
CA MET A 168 -11.43 9.31 -0.32
C MET A 168 -10.94 10.74 -0.09
N THR A 169 -11.74 11.50 0.63
CA THR A 169 -11.35 12.82 1.11
C THR A 169 -10.39 12.70 2.29
N ILE A 170 -9.73 13.82 2.64
CA ILE A 170 -8.87 13.87 3.82
C ILE A 170 -9.67 13.64 5.12
N GLU A 171 -10.94 14.06 5.14
CA GLU A 171 -11.84 13.87 6.29
C GLU A 171 -12.20 12.38 6.45
N GLN A 172 -12.51 11.68 5.36
CA GLN A 172 -12.75 10.23 5.37
C GLN A 172 -11.51 9.48 5.85
N ALA A 173 -10.34 9.81 5.30
CA ALA A 173 -9.08 9.20 5.67
C ALA A 173 -8.75 9.42 7.15
N ALA A 174 -8.86 10.65 7.65
CA ALA A 174 -8.62 10.97 9.04
C ALA A 174 -9.61 10.29 9.98
N SER A 175 -10.88 10.23 9.60
CA SER A 175 -11.91 9.52 10.37
C SER A 175 -11.58 8.03 10.52
N ALA A 176 -11.17 7.35 9.45
CA ALA A 176 -10.76 5.96 9.51
C ALA A 176 -9.51 5.77 10.38
N VAL A 177 -8.48 6.59 10.18
CA VAL A 177 -7.23 6.56 10.96
C VAL A 177 -7.52 6.75 12.46
N ASN A 178 -8.40 7.68 12.81
CA ASN A 178 -8.81 7.92 14.20
C ASN A 178 -9.56 6.73 14.81
N GLU A 179 -10.13 5.85 14.00
CA GLU A 179 -10.84 4.65 14.45
C GLU A 179 -9.89 3.46 14.61
N PHE A 180 -9.10 3.09 13.59
CA PHE A 180 -8.19 1.95 13.68
C PHE A 180 -6.83 2.25 14.33
N LYS A 181 -6.49 3.52 14.53
CA LYS A 181 -5.38 4.03 15.35
C LYS A 181 -4.05 3.35 15.10
N PRO A 182 -3.47 3.45 13.90
CA PRO A 182 -2.12 2.95 13.65
C PRO A 182 -1.08 3.72 14.47
N GLY A 183 0.09 3.13 14.68
CA GLY A 183 1.20 3.82 15.37
C GLY A 183 1.68 5.05 14.62
N VAL A 184 1.81 4.92 13.29
CA VAL A 184 2.09 6.02 12.37
C VAL A 184 1.25 5.87 11.12
N VAL A 185 0.77 7.00 10.57
CA VAL A 185 0.11 7.05 9.27
C VAL A 185 0.94 7.89 8.29
N ILE A 186 1.08 7.38 7.09
CA ILE A 186 1.81 8.00 5.99
C ILE A 186 0.82 8.30 4.88
N PRO A 187 0.44 9.58 4.67
CA PRO A 187 -0.33 9.94 3.50
C PRO A 187 0.49 9.62 2.24
N TYR A 188 -0.08 8.86 1.33
CA TYR A 188 0.51 8.57 0.04
C TYR A 188 -0.57 8.63 -1.04
N HIS A 189 -0.19 8.66 -2.32
CA HIS A 189 -1.16 8.71 -3.41
C HIS A 189 -2.24 9.78 -3.18
N TYR A 190 -1.80 11.02 -2.93
CA TYR A 190 -2.72 12.13 -2.64
C TYR A 190 -2.83 13.17 -3.77
N ARG A 191 -2.25 12.86 -4.96
CA ARG A 191 -2.49 13.65 -6.18
C ARG A 191 -3.71 13.11 -6.90
N GLY A 192 -4.76 13.91 -6.99
CA GLY A 192 -5.97 13.60 -7.74
C GLY A 192 -6.02 14.36 -9.07
N LYS A 193 -7.22 14.40 -9.65
CA LYS A 193 -7.46 15.05 -10.94
C LYS A 193 -7.25 16.57 -10.91
N GLU A 194 -7.63 17.20 -9.80
CA GLU A 194 -7.62 18.67 -9.65
C GLU A 194 -6.43 19.17 -8.80
N GLY A 195 -5.49 18.32 -8.51
CA GLY A 195 -4.31 18.64 -7.71
C GLY A 195 -4.11 17.71 -6.51
N MET A 196 -3.28 18.14 -5.58
CA MET A 196 -2.95 17.37 -4.38
C MET A 196 -3.95 17.65 -3.27
N SER A 197 -4.34 16.61 -2.53
CA SER A 197 -5.05 16.78 -1.26
C SER A 197 -4.17 17.50 -0.24
N ASP A 198 -4.80 18.29 0.63
CA ASP A 198 -4.09 19.04 1.67
C ASP A 198 -3.71 18.10 2.84
N ILE A 199 -2.49 17.56 2.78
CA ILE A 199 -2.00 16.64 3.81
C ILE A 199 -1.67 17.35 5.13
N ASP A 200 -1.49 18.67 5.14
CA ASP A 200 -1.34 19.44 6.38
C ASP A 200 -2.68 19.61 7.09
N ALA A 201 -3.77 19.77 6.32
CA ALA A 201 -5.11 19.73 6.86
C ALA A 201 -5.48 18.32 7.36
N PHE A 202 -5.10 17.27 6.62
CA PHE A 202 -5.24 15.89 7.07
C PHE A 202 -4.56 15.65 8.43
N GLU A 203 -3.32 16.10 8.59
CA GLU A 203 -2.58 15.97 9.87
C GLU A 203 -3.32 16.61 11.04
N LYS A 204 -3.94 17.78 10.83
CA LYS A 204 -4.74 18.46 11.86
C LYS A 204 -6.00 17.71 12.25
N LEU A 205 -6.56 16.89 11.38
CA LEU A 205 -7.75 16.08 11.62
C LEU A 205 -7.42 14.76 12.36
N VAL A 206 -6.18 14.29 12.26
CA VAL A 206 -5.75 13.05 12.91
C VAL A 206 -5.49 13.29 14.39
N THR A 207 -6.02 12.41 15.24
CA THR A 207 -5.88 12.47 16.69
C THR A 207 -5.24 11.19 17.23
N GLY A 208 -4.18 11.33 18.04
CA GLY A 208 -3.56 10.19 18.73
C GLY A 208 -2.69 9.27 17.85
N THR A 209 -2.51 9.60 16.57
CA THR A 209 -1.61 8.91 15.66
C THR A 209 -0.59 9.90 15.11
N ARG A 210 0.68 9.52 15.05
CA ARG A 210 1.72 10.31 14.40
C ARG A 210 1.53 10.30 12.89
N VAL A 211 1.54 11.47 12.26
CA VAL A 211 1.51 11.62 10.80
C VAL A 211 2.93 11.83 10.29
N GLU A 212 3.38 11.00 9.38
CA GLU A 212 4.68 11.10 8.72
C GLU A 212 4.48 11.48 7.26
N LYS A 213 4.93 12.68 6.90
CA LYS A 213 4.83 13.20 5.53
C LYS A 213 6.13 12.93 4.79
N LEU A 214 6.07 12.08 3.77
CA LEU A 214 7.20 11.74 2.91
C LEU A 214 7.12 12.50 1.59
N GLN A 215 8.24 12.55 0.86
CA GLN A 215 8.35 13.23 -0.42
C GLN A 215 7.93 12.28 -1.56
N TRP A 216 6.69 12.40 -2.02
CA TRP A 216 6.13 11.57 -3.09
C TRP A 216 6.17 12.25 -4.48
N TYR A 217 6.29 13.59 -4.52
CA TYR A 217 6.17 14.40 -5.72
C TYR A 217 7.24 15.48 -5.80
#